data_0be9bb394d41890f677417a7dd3c6763
#
_entry.id   0be9bb394d41890f677417a7dd3c6763
#
_cell.length_a   1.000
_cell.length_b   1.000
_cell.length_c   1.000
_cell.angle_alpha   90.00
_cell.angle_beta   90.00
_cell.angle_gamma   90.00
#
_symmetry.space_group_name_H-M   'P 1'
#
loop_
_entity.id
_entity.type
_entity.pdbx_description
1 polymer ?
#
loop_
_entity_poly.entity_id
_entity_poly.type
_entity_poly.pdbx_seq_one_letter_code
_entity_poly.pdbx_strand_id
1 'polypeptide(L)'
;MKEKNILVVEDDLHMRIFITTVLETSGYNATASKDGQEGIRKVKEDRPDLIILDVMMPEEGGVSMYRQLKTDNQFKNIPVVMLSGVESKTFLHSLKMMSIGLRNPLPAPEAYVEKPLKAEELLNIVQKLLAGEPLPE
;
A
#
# COMPACT_ATOMS: atom_id res chain seq x y z
N MET A 1 21.21 10.55 7.93
CA MET A 1 20.36 10.32 6.76
C MET A 1 18.91 10.51 7.13
N LYS A 2 18.14 11.04 6.21
CA LYS A 2 16.72 11.28 6.44
C LYS A 2 15.98 9.95 6.42
N GLU A 3 15.17 9.70 7.46
CA GLU A 3 14.36 8.48 7.53
C GLU A 3 13.28 8.51 6.44
N LYS A 4 13.00 7.34 5.89
CA LYS A 4 11.89 7.20 4.94
C LYS A 4 10.57 7.09 5.70
N ASN A 5 9.56 7.77 5.17
CA ASN A 5 8.22 7.80 5.75
C ASN A 5 7.31 6.80 5.04
N ILE A 6 6.71 5.93 5.82
CA ILE A 6 5.80 4.90 5.30
C ILE A 6 4.44 5.07 5.96
N LEU A 7 3.40 5.14 5.13
CA LEU A 7 2.02 5.18 5.60
C LEU A 7 1.44 3.78 5.55
N VAL A 8 0.88 3.32 6.66
CA VAL A 8 0.23 2.01 6.76
C VAL A 8 -1.27 2.23 6.89
N VAL A 9 -2.05 1.72 5.95
CA VAL A 9 -3.51 1.84 5.97
C VAL A 9 -4.10 0.45 6.21
N GLU A 10 -4.60 0.21 7.42
CA GLU A 10 -5.06 -1.08 7.88
C GLU A 10 -6.11 -0.88 8.96
N ASP A 11 -7.29 -1.48 8.82
CA ASP A 11 -8.38 -1.31 9.77
C ASP A 11 -8.23 -2.17 11.03
N ASP A 12 -7.55 -3.31 10.95
CA ASP A 12 -7.33 -4.17 12.11
C ASP A 12 -6.23 -3.60 13.00
N LEU A 13 -6.58 -3.30 14.25
CA LEU A 13 -5.64 -2.69 15.20
C LEU A 13 -4.39 -3.54 15.42
N HIS A 14 -4.55 -4.85 15.58
CA HIS A 14 -3.42 -5.74 15.84
C HIS A 14 -2.46 -5.80 14.64
N MET A 15 -3.01 -5.88 13.45
CA MET A 15 -2.20 -5.90 12.24
C MET A 15 -1.52 -4.55 12.03
N ARG A 16 -2.22 -3.46 12.31
CA ARG A 16 -1.67 -2.11 12.20
C ARG A 16 -0.46 -1.93 13.12
N ILE A 17 -0.59 -2.38 14.37
CA ILE A 17 0.51 -2.34 15.35
C ILE A 17 1.67 -3.23 14.89
N PHE A 18 1.37 -4.42 14.42
CA PHE A 18 2.39 -5.35 13.94
C PHE A 18 3.23 -4.72 12.81
N ILE A 19 2.56 -4.20 11.80
CA ILE A 19 3.24 -3.64 10.63
C ILE A 19 4.06 -2.42 11.01
N THR A 20 3.49 -1.49 11.77
CA THR A 20 4.22 -0.28 12.17
C THR A 20 5.42 -0.62 13.05
N THR A 21 5.29 -1.61 13.94
CA THR A 21 6.39 -2.04 14.79
C THR A 21 7.53 -2.63 13.95
N VAL A 22 7.20 -3.50 13.00
CA VAL A 22 8.19 -4.11 12.09
C VAL A 22 8.96 -3.01 11.35
N LEU A 23 8.26 -2.01 10.83
CA LEU A 23 8.89 -0.93 10.08
C LEU A 23 9.77 -0.06 10.97
N GLU A 24 9.27 0.32 12.14
CA GLU A 24 10.02 1.18 13.06
C GLU A 24 11.28 0.51 13.59
N THR A 25 11.21 -0.78 13.89
CA THR A 25 12.39 -1.51 14.35
C THR A 25 13.46 -1.63 13.27
N SER A 26 13.09 -1.41 12.03
CA SER A 26 14.02 -1.43 10.89
C SER A 26 14.48 -0.03 10.47
N GLY A 27 14.14 0.99 11.24
CA GLY A 27 14.63 2.36 11.01
C GLY A 27 13.74 3.24 10.15
N TYR A 28 12.55 2.79 9.78
CA TYR A 28 11.60 3.60 9.03
C TYR A 28 10.71 4.40 9.96
N ASN A 29 10.20 5.52 9.47
CA ASN A 29 9.22 6.30 10.19
C ASN A 29 7.84 5.87 9.68
N ALA A 30 7.04 5.24 10.53
CA ALA A 30 5.74 4.71 10.15
C ALA A 30 4.60 5.50 10.78
N THR A 31 3.63 5.89 9.95
CA THR A 31 2.36 6.45 10.42
C THR A 31 1.25 5.51 10.00
N ALA A 32 0.16 5.51 10.72
CA ALA A 32 -0.93 4.57 10.49
C ALA A 32 -2.26 5.27 10.30
N SER A 33 -3.10 4.68 9.46
CA SER A 33 -4.48 5.09 9.26
C SER A 33 -5.37 3.86 9.36
N LYS A 34 -6.57 4.05 9.87
CA LYS A 34 -7.52 2.95 10.07
C LYS A 34 -8.45 2.71 8.87
N ASP A 35 -8.51 3.66 7.94
CA ASP A 35 -9.34 3.54 6.75
C ASP A 35 -8.78 4.39 5.61
N GLY A 36 -9.39 4.25 4.43
CA GLY A 36 -8.94 4.94 3.23
C GLY A 36 -9.12 6.45 3.26
N GLN A 37 -10.17 6.95 3.90
CA GLN A 37 -10.41 8.39 4.00
C GLN A 37 -9.31 9.06 4.84
N GLU A 38 -9.02 8.48 6.00
CA GLU A 38 -7.93 8.97 6.84
C GLU A 38 -6.59 8.85 6.12
N GLY A 39 -6.41 7.75 5.39
CA GLY A 39 -5.19 7.53 4.61
C GLY A 39 -4.97 8.61 3.55
N ILE A 40 -6.00 8.92 2.78
CA ILE A 40 -5.90 9.99 1.75
C ILE A 40 -5.59 11.33 2.41
N ARG A 41 -6.24 11.64 3.53
CA ARG A 41 -5.99 12.89 4.25
C ARG A 41 -4.52 13.00 4.66
N LYS A 42 -3.97 11.90 5.19
CA LYS A 42 -2.56 11.88 5.61
C LYS A 42 -1.59 11.99 4.44
N VAL A 43 -1.91 11.37 3.31
CA VAL A 43 -1.09 11.52 2.10
C VAL A 43 -1.01 12.97 1.66
N LYS A 44 -2.13 13.69 1.72
CA LYS A 44 -2.18 15.10 1.35
C LYS A 44 -1.46 16.01 2.32
N GLU A 45 -1.52 15.69 3.61
CA GLU A 45 -0.85 16.46 4.65
C GLU A 45 0.66 16.31 4.62
N ASP A 46 1.13 15.08 4.40
CA ASP A 46 2.55 14.77 4.40
C ASP A 46 2.80 13.57 3.47
N ARG A 47 3.27 13.86 2.27
CA ARG A 47 3.46 12.85 1.24
C ARG A 47 4.43 11.75 1.71
N PRO A 48 3.97 10.49 1.82
CA PRO A 48 4.86 9.40 2.22
C PRO A 48 5.77 8.95 1.07
N ASP A 49 6.83 8.25 1.42
CA ASP A 49 7.73 7.65 0.44
C ASP A 49 7.20 6.32 -0.09
N LEU A 50 6.32 5.67 0.68
CA LEU A 50 5.73 4.39 0.33
C LEU A 50 4.45 4.21 1.13
N ILE A 51 3.47 3.52 0.55
CA ILE A 51 2.21 3.22 1.23
C ILE A 51 2.01 1.70 1.28
N ILE A 52 1.68 1.19 2.46
CA ILE A 52 1.24 -0.20 2.65
C ILE A 52 -0.27 -0.14 2.85
N LEU A 53 -1.02 -0.81 2.00
CA LEU A 53 -2.46 -0.66 1.93
C LEU A 53 -3.16 -2.01 1.97
N ASP A 54 -4.00 -2.21 2.99
CA ASP A 54 -4.87 -3.39 3.05
C ASP A 54 -6.09 -3.15 2.14
N VAL A 55 -6.33 -4.08 1.22
CA VAL A 55 -7.47 -3.95 0.31
C VAL A 55 -8.76 -4.56 0.87
N MET A 56 -8.66 -5.34 1.93
CA MET A 56 -9.80 -6.04 2.51
C MET A 56 -10.49 -5.24 3.63
N MET A 57 -10.52 -3.92 3.47
CA MET A 57 -11.21 -3.05 4.42
C MET A 57 -12.68 -2.90 4.06
N PRO A 58 -13.56 -2.70 5.08
CA PRO A 58 -14.99 -2.48 4.82
C PRO A 58 -15.24 -1.31 3.87
N GLU A 59 -16.37 -1.36 3.18
CA GLU A 59 -16.84 -0.30 2.27
C GLU A 59 -15.85 -0.01 1.13
N GLU A 60 -15.11 -1.03 0.73
CA GLU A 60 -14.12 -0.93 -0.35
C GLU A 60 -13.04 0.13 -0.12
N GLY A 61 -12.81 0.48 1.14
CA GLY A 61 -11.90 1.58 1.49
C GLY A 61 -10.52 1.46 0.89
N GLY A 62 -9.93 0.25 0.88
CA GLY A 62 -8.60 0.04 0.32
C GLY A 62 -8.56 0.21 -1.19
N VAL A 63 -9.54 -0.36 -1.89
CA VAL A 63 -9.63 -0.26 -3.35
C VAL A 63 -9.91 1.18 -3.77
N SER A 64 -10.84 1.84 -3.09
CA SER A 64 -11.17 3.23 -3.37
C SER A 64 -9.96 4.14 -3.18
N MET A 65 -9.21 3.95 -2.11
CA MET A 65 -8.01 4.73 -1.86
C MET A 65 -6.96 4.49 -2.97
N TYR A 66 -6.77 3.24 -3.35
CA TYR A 66 -5.82 2.90 -4.41
C TYR A 66 -6.16 3.61 -5.71
N ARG A 67 -7.45 3.59 -6.07
CA ARG A 67 -7.93 4.27 -7.27
C ARG A 67 -7.68 5.78 -7.20
N GLN A 68 -7.98 6.40 -6.06
CA GLN A 68 -7.72 7.81 -5.87
C GLN A 68 -6.24 8.16 -6.02
N LEU A 69 -5.36 7.35 -5.44
CA LEU A 69 -3.92 7.58 -5.53
C LEU A 69 -3.43 7.46 -6.97
N LYS A 70 -3.81 6.41 -7.67
CA LYS A 70 -3.28 6.12 -9.01
C LYS A 70 -3.88 7.00 -10.11
N THR A 71 -4.97 7.68 -9.83
CA THR A 71 -5.57 8.63 -10.78
C THR A 71 -5.19 10.08 -10.49
N ASP A 72 -4.44 10.33 -9.42
CA ASP A 72 -4.00 11.66 -9.03
C ASP A 72 -2.54 11.88 -9.50
N ASN A 73 -2.31 12.92 -10.30
CA ASN A 73 -0.99 13.21 -10.85
C ASN A 73 0.06 13.47 -9.76
N GLN A 74 -0.36 13.96 -8.59
CA GLN A 74 0.57 14.25 -7.50
C GLN A 74 1.00 12.98 -6.76
N PHE A 75 0.16 11.94 -6.75
CA PHE A 75 0.38 10.78 -5.88
C PHE A 75 0.57 9.46 -6.62
N LYS A 76 0.32 9.42 -7.92
CA LYS A 76 0.35 8.17 -8.69
C LYS A 76 1.71 7.46 -8.70
N ASN A 77 2.78 8.20 -8.43
CA ASN A 77 4.14 7.64 -8.44
C ASN A 77 4.62 7.16 -7.07
N ILE A 78 3.80 7.32 -6.02
CA ILE A 78 4.13 6.76 -4.71
C ILE A 78 3.98 5.24 -4.80
N PRO A 79 5.03 4.46 -4.48
CA PRO A 79 4.89 3.00 -4.52
C PRO A 79 3.89 2.51 -3.49
N VAL A 80 3.05 1.57 -3.91
CA VAL A 80 2.01 0.98 -3.06
C VAL A 80 2.25 -0.51 -2.94
N VAL A 81 2.36 -0.99 -1.71
CA VAL A 81 2.40 -2.42 -1.38
C VAL A 81 1.00 -2.80 -0.91
N MET A 82 0.33 -3.67 -1.63
CA MET A 82 -0.98 -4.14 -1.23
C MET A 82 -0.91 -5.39 -0.40
N LEU A 83 -1.74 -5.43 0.65
CA LEU A 83 -1.91 -6.61 1.49
C LEU A 83 -3.31 -7.14 1.31
N SER A 84 -3.46 -8.46 1.17
CA SER A 84 -4.80 -9.07 1.07
C SER A 84 -4.75 -10.56 1.37
N GLY A 85 -5.88 -11.10 1.83
CA GLY A 85 -6.08 -12.54 1.94
C GLY A 85 -6.50 -13.18 0.63
N VAL A 86 -6.67 -12.39 -0.43
CA VAL A 86 -7.08 -12.86 -1.75
C VAL A 86 -5.84 -13.14 -2.60
N GLU A 87 -5.88 -14.17 -3.44
CA GLU A 87 -4.78 -14.44 -4.36
C GLU A 87 -4.52 -13.25 -5.28
N SER A 88 -3.25 -12.99 -5.58
CA SER A 88 -2.86 -11.86 -6.44
C SER A 88 -3.53 -11.94 -7.81
N LYS A 89 -3.65 -13.14 -8.36
CA LYS A 89 -4.29 -13.36 -9.65
C LYS A 89 -5.75 -12.90 -9.66
N THR A 90 -6.50 -13.26 -8.62
CA THR A 90 -7.89 -12.84 -8.46
C THR A 90 -8.01 -11.33 -8.30
N PHE A 91 -7.10 -10.76 -7.51
CA PHE A 91 -7.08 -9.32 -7.29
C PHE A 91 -6.76 -8.55 -8.58
N LEU A 92 -5.77 -9.01 -9.34
CA LEU A 92 -5.41 -8.36 -10.61
C LEU A 92 -6.56 -8.40 -11.62
N HIS A 93 -7.30 -9.51 -11.64
CA HIS A 93 -8.51 -9.60 -12.46
C HIS A 93 -9.54 -8.56 -12.04
N SER A 94 -9.75 -8.38 -10.74
CA SER A 94 -10.68 -7.38 -10.21
C SER A 94 -10.26 -5.96 -10.59
N LEU A 95 -8.97 -5.65 -10.53
CA LEU A 95 -8.45 -4.36 -10.97
C LEU A 95 -8.76 -4.11 -12.43
N LYS A 96 -8.57 -5.13 -13.27
CA LYS A 96 -8.83 -5.05 -14.69
C LYS A 96 -10.32 -4.74 -14.96
N MET A 97 -11.21 -5.40 -14.22
CA MET A 97 -12.65 -5.15 -14.33
C MET A 97 -13.02 -3.74 -13.89
N MET A 98 -12.39 -3.23 -12.83
CA MET A 98 -12.64 -1.88 -12.35
C MET A 98 -12.09 -0.81 -13.29
N SER A 99 -11.17 -1.17 -14.16
CA SER A 99 -10.60 -0.23 -15.13
C SER A 99 -11.47 -0.03 -16.36
N ILE A 100 -12.51 -0.85 -16.51
CA ILE A 100 -13.45 -0.71 -17.64
C ILE A 100 -14.13 0.66 -17.56
N GLY A 101 -14.11 1.40 -18.66
CA GLY A 101 -14.67 2.74 -18.71
C GLY A 101 -13.73 3.85 -18.30
N LEU A 102 -12.55 3.52 -17.79
CA LEU A 102 -11.53 4.51 -17.49
C LEU A 102 -10.71 4.80 -18.75
N ARG A 103 -10.27 6.05 -18.88
CA ARG A 103 -9.44 6.47 -20.00
C ARG A 103 -8.11 5.69 -20.01
N ASN A 104 -7.53 5.51 -18.83
CA ASN A 104 -6.34 4.71 -18.65
C ASN A 104 -6.65 3.62 -17.63
N PRO A 105 -6.28 2.35 -17.88
CA PRO A 105 -6.50 1.30 -16.89
C PRO A 105 -5.69 1.56 -15.63
N LEU A 106 -6.22 1.10 -14.47
CA LEU A 106 -5.49 1.20 -13.23
C LEU A 106 -4.25 0.29 -13.31
N PRO A 107 -3.07 0.79 -12.94
CA PRO A 107 -1.88 -0.05 -12.94
C PRO A 107 -1.94 -1.05 -11.79
N ALA A 108 -1.20 -2.14 -11.90
CA ALA A 108 -0.98 -3.04 -10.79
C ALA A 108 -0.18 -2.32 -9.71
N PRO A 109 -0.38 -2.69 -8.42
CA PRO A 109 0.46 -2.12 -7.37
C PRO A 109 1.93 -2.51 -7.57
N GLU A 110 2.84 -1.74 -7.00
CA GLU A 110 4.27 -2.02 -7.10
C GLU A 110 4.63 -3.35 -6.46
N ALA A 111 3.87 -3.77 -5.44
CA ALA A 111 3.98 -5.11 -4.87
C ALA A 111 2.65 -5.55 -4.30
N TYR A 112 2.43 -6.86 -4.25
CA TYR A 112 1.23 -7.47 -3.69
C TYR A 112 1.68 -8.58 -2.74
N VAL A 113 1.22 -8.53 -1.49
CA VAL A 113 1.58 -9.50 -0.47
C VAL A 113 0.31 -10.19 0.01
N GLU A 114 0.29 -11.51 -0.10
CA GLU A 114 -0.82 -12.31 0.40
C GLU A 114 -0.65 -12.57 1.90
N LYS A 115 -1.76 -12.46 2.63
CA LYS A 115 -1.77 -12.82 4.05
C LYS A 115 -1.77 -14.33 4.19
N PRO A 116 -1.16 -14.90 5.22
CA PRO A 116 -0.58 -14.26 6.40
C PRO A 116 0.75 -13.56 6.09
N LEU A 117 0.93 -12.39 6.70
CA LEU A 117 2.08 -11.54 6.45
C LEU A 117 3.30 -12.00 7.23
N LYS A 118 4.44 -12.07 6.54
CA LYS A 118 5.74 -12.37 7.17
C LYS A 118 6.57 -11.10 7.22
N ALA A 119 7.14 -10.81 8.38
CA ALA A 119 7.92 -9.58 8.59
C ALA A 119 9.09 -9.48 7.62
N GLU A 120 9.86 -10.55 7.43
CA GLU A 120 11.01 -10.55 6.53
C GLU A 120 10.63 -10.27 5.08
N GLU A 121 9.55 -10.87 4.63
CA GLU A 121 9.04 -10.67 3.26
C GLU A 121 8.65 -9.22 3.06
N LEU A 122 7.91 -8.65 4.00
CA LEU A 122 7.49 -7.26 3.93
C LEU A 122 8.69 -6.31 3.91
N LEU A 123 9.64 -6.51 4.82
CA LEU A 123 10.82 -5.65 4.89
C LEU A 123 11.67 -5.72 3.61
N ASN A 124 11.81 -6.91 3.04
CA ASN A 124 12.56 -7.08 1.81
C ASN A 124 11.92 -6.30 0.65
N ILE A 125 10.61 -6.38 0.54
CA ILE A 125 9.85 -5.65 -0.48
C ILE A 125 9.99 -4.13 -0.27
N VAL A 126 9.81 -3.67 0.95
CA VAL A 126 9.92 -2.24 1.28
C VAL A 126 11.31 -1.72 0.94
N GLN A 127 12.36 -2.43 1.36
CA GLN A 127 13.73 -2.02 1.07
C GLN A 127 14.00 -1.89 -0.42
N LYS A 128 13.56 -2.86 -1.20
CA LYS A 128 13.76 -2.84 -2.64
C LYS A 128 13.02 -1.71 -3.33
N LEU A 129 11.77 -1.50 -2.97
CA LEU A 129 10.99 -0.42 -3.56
C LEU A 129 11.54 0.95 -3.22
N LEU A 130 11.97 1.17 -1.97
CA LEU A 130 12.55 2.45 -1.57
C LEU A 130 13.91 2.71 -2.19
N ALA A 131 14.65 1.65 -2.52
CA ALA A 131 15.94 1.76 -3.21
C ALA A 131 15.79 1.90 -4.72
N GLY A 132 14.57 1.76 -5.25
CA GLY A 132 14.34 1.78 -6.69
C GLY A 132 14.77 0.51 -7.40
N GLU A 133 14.98 -0.58 -6.66
CA GLU A 133 15.38 -1.86 -7.24
C GLU A 133 14.18 -2.64 -7.76
N PRO A 134 14.32 -3.37 -8.86
CA PRO A 134 13.22 -4.20 -9.36
C PRO A 134 12.96 -5.37 -8.41
N LEU A 135 11.67 -5.74 -8.29
CA LEU A 135 11.29 -6.91 -7.52
C LEU A 135 11.40 -8.15 -8.40
N PRO A 136 11.70 -9.32 -7.82
CA PRO A 136 11.69 -10.57 -8.58
C PRO A 136 10.28 -10.88 -9.06
N GLU A 137 10.17 -11.39 -10.25
CA GLU A 137 8.90 -11.79 -10.85
C GLU A 137 8.36 -13.08 -10.22
#